data_7d9594375e88c377ed66373941e28306
#
_entry.id   7d9594375e88c377ed66373941e28306
#
_cell.length_a   1.000
_cell.length_b   1.000
_cell.length_c   1.000
_cell.angle_alpha   90.00
_cell.angle_beta   90.00
_cell.angle_gamma   90.00
#
_symmetry.space_group_name_H-M   'P 1'
#
loop_
_entity.id
_entity.type
_entity.pdbx_description
1 polymer ?
#
loop_
_entity_poly.entity_id
_entity_poly.type
_entity_poly.pdbx_seq_one_letter_code
_entity_poly.pdbx_strand_id
1 'polypeptide(L)'
;MKGIHWIVTILILALVLAACGEQMPAGTVVLPLDEMPGGFEGPNVEDNTGTSVMIQFTSGVPTMCNVAYGTGTNYGSLATMPMMGGAVREHAVSLTGLTPDTTYHYRITLTDQQARVYQSEDLTFTTAASEASPAAPRPEGGNVASLAAGARIAGVSSNFGAGDNDSSFGANNAIDGQSTTEWSSKGDGDDAWIEIELAGTYDVHAIGFWTRKMPNDTAQIFSFTVITDEGETHGPFDLADANQIYYFPVEFTARTLRFEAVSTNTGNTGAVEIEAYGEAHE
;
A
#
# COMPACT_ATOMS: atom_id res chain seq x y z
N MET A 1 -3.83 51.73 -81.96
CA MET A 1 -3.28 51.84 -80.63
C MET A 1 -3.31 50.43 -80.04
N LYS A 2 -2.11 49.88 -79.74
CA LYS A 2 -1.88 48.48 -79.52
C LYS A 2 -2.06 48.15 -78.02
N GLY A 3 -2.98 47.23 -77.70
CA GLY A 3 -3.14 46.69 -76.33
C GLY A 3 -2.22 45.47 -76.13
N ILE A 4 -1.34 45.58 -75.19
CA ILE A 4 -0.41 44.50 -74.76
C ILE A 4 -1.13 43.59 -73.75
N HIS A 5 -1.30 42.33 -74.15
CA HIS A 5 -1.80 41.31 -73.26
C HIS A 5 -0.61 40.68 -72.48
N TRP A 6 -0.61 40.84 -71.18
CA TRP A 6 0.33 40.10 -70.25
C TRP A 6 -0.24 38.72 -69.94
N ILE A 7 0.42 37.71 -70.44
CA ILE A 7 0.14 36.33 -70.06
C ILE A 7 0.90 36.08 -68.77
N VAL A 8 0.17 35.94 -67.67
CA VAL A 8 0.75 35.48 -66.38
C VAL A 8 0.77 33.96 -66.40
N THR A 9 1.95 33.39 -66.58
CA THR A 9 2.18 31.96 -66.45
C THR A 9 2.29 31.60 -64.96
N ILE A 10 1.25 30.99 -64.42
CA ILE A 10 1.25 30.46 -63.08
C ILE A 10 2.01 29.10 -63.07
N LEU A 11 3.21 29.09 -62.53
CA LEU A 11 3.97 27.86 -62.29
C LEU A 11 3.42 27.18 -61.07
N ILE A 12 2.62 26.13 -61.25
CA ILE A 12 2.15 25.28 -60.15
C ILE A 12 3.30 24.37 -59.76
N LEU A 13 3.97 24.73 -58.65
CA LEU A 13 4.95 23.88 -58.01
C LEU A 13 4.18 22.81 -57.23
N ALA A 14 4.08 21.61 -57.81
CA ALA A 14 3.54 20.45 -57.11
C ALA A 14 4.55 20.00 -56.02
N LEU A 15 4.28 20.38 -54.77
CA LEU A 15 4.99 19.85 -53.60
C LEU A 15 4.54 18.41 -53.44
N VAL A 16 5.36 17.47 -53.84
CA VAL A 16 5.21 16.06 -53.47
C VAL A 16 5.57 15.95 -51.99
N LEU A 17 4.58 16.04 -51.12
CA LEU A 17 4.69 15.60 -49.75
C LEU A 17 4.88 14.07 -49.79
N ALA A 18 6.14 13.61 -49.69
CA ALA A 18 6.44 12.27 -49.32
C ALA A 18 5.92 12.09 -47.87
N ALA A 19 4.70 11.57 -47.75
CA ALA A 19 4.22 11.05 -46.49
C ALA A 19 5.17 9.91 -46.10
N CYS A 20 6.13 10.18 -45.20
CA CYS A 20 6.68 9.17 -44.37
C CYS A 20 5.51 8.53 -43.61
N GLY A 21 4.99 7.44 -44.15
CA GLY A 21 4.13 6.56 -43.38
C GLY A 21 5.00 6.04 -42.21
N GLU A 22 4.86 6.67 -41.03
CA GLU A 22 5.24 6.04 -39.80
C GLU A 22 4.41 4.75 -39.73
N GLN A 23 5.09 3.65 -40.07
CA GLN A 23 4.58 2.32 -39.85
C GLN A 23 4.52 2.19 -38.33
N MET A 24 3.31 2.41 -37.75
CA MET A 24 3.09 2.11 -36.33
C MET A 24 3.63 0.72 -36.09
N PRO A 25 4.44 0.51 -35.04
CA PRO A 25 4.92 -0.81 -34.71
C PRO A 25 3.71 -1.73 -34.64
N ALA A 26 3.78 -2.88 -35.32
CA ALA A 26 2.73 -3.89 -35.29
C ALA A 26 2.34 -4.10 -33.83
N GLY A 27 1.07 -3.88 -33.49
CA GLY A 27 0.61 -3.94 -32.11
C GLY A 27 1.05 -5.26 -31.52
N THR A 28 1.56 -5.22 -30.29
CA THR A 28 1.95 -6.41 -29.54
C THR A 28 0.75 -7.37 -29.54
N VAL A 29 0.89 -8.54 -30.14
CA VAL A 29 -0.16 -9.57 -30.10
C VAL A 29 -0.15 -10.16 -28.71
N VAL A 30 -1.26 -10.03 -28.01
CA VAL A 30 -1.48 -10.65 -26.71
C VAL A 30 -2.15 -12.00 -26.96
N LEU A 31 -1.53 -13.06 -26.48
CA LEU A 31 -1.99 -14.45 -26.58
C LEU A 31 -2.64 -14.87 -25.25
N PRO A 32 -3.64 -15.73 -25.25
CA PRO A 32 -4.14 -16.34 -24.03
C PRO A 32 -3.10 -17.26 -23.38
N LEU A 33 -3.20 -17.48 -22.06
CA LEU A 33 -2.22 -18.29 -21.30
C LEU A 33 -2.19 -19.76 -21.74
N ASP A 34 -3.29 -20.31 -22.23
CA ASP A 34 -3.39 -21.68 -22.73
C ASP A 34 -2.63 -21.93 -24.05
N GLU A 35 -2.28 -20.87 -24.76
CA GLU A 35 -1.41 -20.92 -25.95
C GLU A 35 0.08 -20.86 -25.62
N MET A 36 0.44 -20.84 -24.33
CA MET A 36 1.85 -20.79 -23.92
C MET A 36 2.58 -22.11 -24.22
N PRO A 37 3.76 -22.04 -24.84
CA PRO A 37 4.57 -23.24 -25.05
C PRO A 37 4.94 -23.92 -23.73
N GLY A 38 4.68 -25.22 -23.60
CA GLY A 38 4.92 -25.96 -22.38
C GLY A 38 3.84 -25.83 -21.31
N GLY A 39 2.77 -25.09 -21.63
CA GLY A 39 1.60 -24.94 -20.75
C GLY A 39 1.70 -23.87 -19.68
N PHE A 40 0.64 -23.74 -18.93
CA PHE A 40 0.50 -22.84 -17.76
C PHE A 40 -0.24 -23.61 -16.67
N GLU A 41 0.28 -23.62 -15.44
CA GLU A 41 -0.31 -24.29 -14.28
C GLU A 41 -0.62 -23.25 -13.19
N GLY A 42 -1.83 -23.32 -12.61
CA GLY A 42 -2.38 -22.36 -11.67
C GLY A 42 -3.34 -21.38 -12.34
N PRO A 43 -3.55 -20.14 -11.80
CA PRO A 43 -2.94 -19.64 -10.57
C PRO A 43 -3.60 -20.22 -9.32
N ASN A 44 -2.83 -20.33 -8.26
CA ASN A 44 -3.30 -20.60 -6.91
C ASN A 44 -3.24 -19.31 -6.08
N VAL A 45 -4.23 -19.09 -5.24
CA VAL A 45 -4.26 -18.00 -4.26
C VAL A 45 -3.91 -18.61 -2.91
N GLU A 46 -2.76 -18.24 -2.37
CA GLU A 46 -2.23 -18.75 -1.11
C GLU A 46 -1.96 -17.61 -0.13
N ASP A 47 -1.68 -17.92 1.13
CA ASP A 47 -1.35 -16.97 2.21
C ASP A 47 -2.35 -15.79 2.28
N ASN A 48 -3.64 -16.11 2.20
CA ASN A 48 -4.70 -15.12 2.24
C ASN A 48 -4.96 -14.67 3.67
N THR A 49 -4.37 -13.54 4.06
CA THR A 49 -4.43 -12.99 5.43
C THR A 49 -5.51 -11.90 5.60
N GLY A 50 -6.28 -11.61 4.58
CA GLY A 50 -7.21 -10.47 4.59
C GLY A 50 -6.57 -9.17 4.09
N THR A 51 -5.31 -8.90 4.37
CA THR A 51 -4.58 -7.71 3.89
C THR A 51 -3.52 -8.04 2.85
N SER A 52 -3.24 -9.31 2.64
CA SER A 52 -2.30 -9.81 1.62
C SER A 52 -2.73 -11.16 1.07
N VAL A 53 -2.32 -11.45 -0.16
CA VAL A 53 -2.40 -12.77 -0.77
C VAL A 53 -1.16 -13.04 -1.60
N MET A 54 -0.83 -14.33 -1.78
CA MET A 54 0.21 -14.77 -2.69
C MET A 54 -0.44 -15.42 -3.91
N ILE A 55 -0.15 -14.92 -5.10
CA ILE A 55 -0.55 -15.54 -6.36
C ILE A 55 0.60 -16.39 -6.87
N GLN A 56 0.41 -17.72 -6.87
CA GLN A 56 1.42 -18.68 -7.31
C GLN A 56 1.01 -19.37 -8.61
N PHE A 57 1.96 -19.51 -9.53
CA PHE A 57 1.74 -20.22 -10.80
C PHE A 57 3.07 -20.61 -11.45
N THR A 58 2.98 -21.55 -12.41
CA THR A 58 4.13 -22.04 -13.18
C THR A 58 3.89 -21.82 -14.67
N SER A 59 4.88 -21.23 -15.36
CA SER A 59 4.86 -21.01 -16.80
C SER A 59 5.71 -22.07 -17.53
N GLY A 60 5.24 -22.55 -18.67
CA GLY A 60 5.91 -23.59 -19.47
C GLY A 60 7.26 -23.16 -20.04
N VAL A 61 7.50 -21.87 -20.18
CA VAL A 61 8.78 -21.24 -20.59
C VAL A 61 9.16 -20.14 -19.59
N PRO A 62 10.45 -19.79 -19.46
CA PRO A 62 10.83 -18.70 -18.59
C PRO A 62 10.20 -17.36 -19.03
N THR A 63 9.52 -16.65 -18.10
CA THR A 63 8.83 -15.40 -18.36
C THR A 63 9.13 -14.37 -17.28
N MET A 64 8.99 -13.09 -17.61
CA MET A 64 8.75 -12.03 -16.64
C MET A 64 7.24 -11.91 -16.42
N CYS A 65 6.81 -11.61 -15.17
CA CYS A 65 5.41 -11.50 -14.84
C CYS A 65 5.08 -10.16 -14.20
N ASN A 66 3.84 -9.75 -14.42
CA ASN A 66 3.15 -8.76 -13.60
C ASN A 66 1.70 -9.20 -13.37
N VAL A 67 1.12 -8.73 -12.26
CA VAL A 67 -0.28 -8.96 -11.89
C VAL A 67 -0.92 -7.60 -11.68
N ALA A 68 -1.86 -7.24 -12.58
CA ALA A 68 -2.73 -6.09 -12.39
C ALA A 68 -3.89 -6.52 -11.47
N TYR A 69 -4.27 -5.70 -10.47
CA TYR A 69 -5.33 -6.05 -9.54
C TYR A 69 -6.06 -4.81 -9.02
N GLY A 70 -7.27 -5.01 -8.48
CA GLY A 70 -8.11 -3.97 -7.91
C GLY A 70 -9.52 -4.46 -7.62
N THR A 71 -10.37 -3.61 -7.06
CA THR A 71 -11.77 -3.95 -6.71
C THR A 71 -12.72 -4.00 -7.92
N GLY A 72 -12.21 -3.87 -9.11
CA GLY A 72 -12.97 -3.98 -10.37
C GLY A 72 -12.07 -4.26 -11.55
N THR A 73 -12.65 -4.51 -12.72
CA THR A 73 -11.96 -4.89 -13.96
C THR A 73 -11.05 -3.82 -14.57
N ASN A 74 -11.07 -2.60 -14.05
CA ASN A 74 -10.10 -1.55 -14.39
C ASN A 74 -8.78 -1.69 -13.61
N TYR A 75 -8.73 -2.60 -12.66
CA TYR A 75 -7.63 -2.94 -11.74
C TYR A 75 -7.18 -1.73 -10.89
N GLY A 76 -6.20 -0.98 -11.29
CA GLY A 76 -5.72 0.22 -10.61
C GLY A 76 -4.37 0.05 -9.91
N SER A 77 -4.00 -1.18 -9.57
CA SER A 77 -2.71 -1.54 -8.95
C SER A 77 -1.96 -2.57 -9.79
N LEU A 78 -0.64 -2.59 -9.64
CA LEU A 78 0.24 -3.52 -10.35
C LEU A 78 1.28 -4.08 -9.39
N ALA A 79 1.35 -5.41 -9.32
CA ALA A 79 2.39 -6.11 -8.58
C ALA A 79 3.34 -6.84 -9.54
N THR A 80 4.62 -6.90 -9.18
CA THR A 80 5.65 -7.59 -9.93
C THR A 80 6.49 -8.43 -8.97
N MET A 81 7.09 -9.52 -9.45
CA MET A 81 8.11 -10.18 -8.66
C MET A 81 9.35 -9.29 -8.54
N PRO A 82 10.06 -9.32 -7.39
CA PRO A 82 11.38 -8.70 -7.30
C PRO A 82 12.30 -9.26 -8.39
N MET A 83 12.87 -8.39 -9.21
CA MET A 83 13.72 -8.77 -10.37
C MET A 83 15.10 -9.26 -9.90
N MET A 84 15.16 -10.37 -9.20
CA MET A 84 16.40 -11.01 -8.73
C MET A 84 16.75 -12.23 -9.59
N GLY A 85 16.86 -12.08 -10.91
CA GLY A 85 17.31 -13.20 -11.73
C GLY A 85 16.77 -13.31 -13.16
N GLY A 86 15.97 -12.35 -13.62
CA GLY A 86 15.42 -12.37 -14.98
C GLY A 86 14.16 -13.22 -15.13
N ALA A 87 13.93 -13.79 -16.33
CA ALA A 87 12.77 -14.62 -16.61
C ALA A 87 12.87 -15.97 -15.89
N VAL A 88 11.80 -16.36 -15.21
CA VAL A 88 11.69 -17.62 -14.45
C VAL A 88 10.46 -18.41 -14.89
N ARG A 89 10.31 -19.64 -14.39
CA ARG A 89 9.12 -20.46 -14.63
C ARG A 89 8.18 -20.48 -13.44
N GLU A 90 8.72 -20.49 -12.23
CA GLU A 90 7.96 -20.47 -10.98
C GLU A 90 7.76 -19.02 -10.55
N HIS A 91 6.53 -18.66 -10.31
CA HIS A 91 6.13 -17.32 -9.97
C HIS A 91 5.38 -17.31 -8.64
N ALA A 92 5.75 -16.37 -7.78
CA ALA A 92 5.07 -16.07 -6.53
C ALA A 92 4.99 -14.55 -6.41
N VAL A 93 3.81 -14.00 -6.64
CA VAL A 93 3.55 -12.55 -6.63
C VAL A 93 2.74 -12.21 -5.40
N SER A 94 3.32 -11.45 -4.48
CA SER A 94 2.63 -10.96 -3.30
C SER A 94 1.81 -9.71 -3.65
N LEU A 95 0.52 -9.75 -3.34
CA LEU A 95 -0.37 -8.59 -3.36
C LEU A 95 -0.58 -8.16 -1.91
N THR A 96 -0.26 -6.93 -1.59
CA THR A 96 -0.33 -6.37 -0.23
C THR A 96 -1.19 -5.11 -0.21
N GLY A 97 -1.52 -4.61 0.98
CA GLY A 97 -2.38 -3.44 1.14
C GLY A 97 -3.82 -3.69 0.70
N LEU A 98 -4.29 -4.93 0.83
CA LEU A 98 -5.65 -5.31 0.47
C LEU A 98 -6.62 -5.01 1.62
N THR A 99 -7.88 -4.77 1.28
CA THR A 99 -8.96 -4.63 2.25
C THR A 99 -9.53 -6.02 2.57
N PRO A 100 -9.71 -6.38 3.84
CA PRO A 100 -10.34 -7.65 4.24
C PRO A 100 -11.77 -7.82 3.70
N ASP A 101 -12.22 -9.07 3.60
CA ASP A 101 -13.57 -9.45 3.14
C ASP A 101 -13.98 -8.75 1.85
N THR A 102 -13.01 -8.54 0.96
CA THR A 102 -13.19 -7.79 -0.29
C THR A 102 -12.84 -8.66 -1.48
N THR A 103 -13.71 -8.65 -2.50
CA THR A 103 -13.44 -9.33 -3.76
C THR A 103 -12.58 -8.44 -4.66
N TYR A 104 -11.43 -8.98 -5.06
CA TYR A 104 -10.50 -8.37 -6.00
C TYR A 104 -10.56 -9.07 -7.34
N HIS A 105 -10.51 -8.29 -8.40
CA HIS A 105 -10.23 -8.72 -9.76
C HIS A 105 -8.72 -8.68 -9.99
N TYR A 106 -8.19 -9.65 -10.71
CA TYR A 106 -6.79 -9.62 -11.10
C TYR A 106 -6.55 -10.24 -12.47
N ARG A 107 -5.45 -9.86 -13.09
CA ARG A 107 -5.03 -10.35 -14.40
C ARG A 107 -3.52 -10.53 -14.44
N ILE A 108 -3.10 -11.72 -14.86
CA ILE A 108 -1.69 -12.09 -15.02
C ILE A 108 -1.25 -11.73 -16.43
N THR A 109 -0.11 -11.05 -16.56
CA THR A 109 0.56 -10.81 -17.85
C THR A 109 1.98 -11.34 -17.78
N LEU A 110 2.32 -12.18 -18.74
CA LEU A 110 3.62 -12.83 -18.86
C LEU A 110 4.31 -12.40 -20.16
N THR A 111 5.61 -12.13 -20.10
CA THR A 111 6.41 -11.84 -21.29
C THR A 111 7.58 -12.81 -21.36
N ASP A 112 7.68 -13.57 -22.44
CA ASP A 112 8.78 -14.51 -22.64
C ASP A 112 10.04 -13.83 -23.23
N GLN A 113 11.10 -14.60 -23.34
CA GLN A 113 12.39 -14.11 -23.88
C GLN A 113 12.33 -13.75 -25.39
N GLN A 114 11.28 -14.13 -26.10
CA GLN A 114 11.02 -13.76 -27.49
C GLN A 114 10.07 -12.55 -27.61
N ALA A 115 9.80 -11.86 -26.49
CA ALA A 115 8.91 -10.72 -26.38
C ALA A 115 7.44 -11.04 -26.76
N ARG A 116 7.02 -12.32 -26.69
CA ARG A 116 5.60 -12.69 -26.81
C ARG A 116 4.92 -12.40 -25.47
N VAL A 117 3.74 -11.83 -25.54
CA VAL A 117 2.94 -11.49 -24.37
C VAL A 117 1.78 -12.45 -24.24
N TYR A 118 1.62 -13.06 -23.07
CA TYR A 118 0.52 -13.94 -22.70
C TYR A 118 -0.27 -13.30 -21.57
N GLN A 119 -1.59 -13.43 -21.60
CA GLN A 119 -2.45 -12.80 -20.61
C GLN A 119 -3.58 -13.73 -20.18
N SER A 120 -3.90 -13.73 -18.87
CA SER A 120 -5.08 -14.42 -18.37
C SER A 120 -6.36 -13.68 -18.75
N GLU A 121 -7.50 -14.35 -18.65
CA GLU A 121 -8.78 -13.70 -18.49
C GLU A 121 -8.80 -12.91 -17.17
N ASP A 122 -9.90 -12.21 -16.90
CA ASP A 122 -10.16 -11.60 -15.60
C ASP A 122 -10.45 -12.70 -14.58
N LEU A 123 -9.68 -12.72 -13.51
CA LEU A 123 -9.76 -13.67 -12.41
C LEU A 123 -10.15 -12.92 -11.13
N THR A 124 -10.68 -13.64 -10.17
CA THR A 124 -11.08 -13.04 -8.88
C THR A 124 -10.59 -13.88 -7.71
N PHE A 125 -10.33 -13.22 -6.60
CA PHE A 125 -10.22 -13.81 -5.28
C PHE A 125 -10.94 -12.91 -4.27
N THR A 126 -11.31 -13.48 -3.13
CA THR A 126 -11.83 -12.70 -2.00
C THR A 126 -10.82 -12.81 -0.87
N THR A 127 -10.39 -11.68 -0.34
CA THR A 127 -9.51 -11.65 0.84
C THR A 127 -10.21 -12.29 2.02
N ALA A 128 -9.46 -12.95 2.89
CA ALA A 128 -10.01 -13.45 4.14
C ALA A 128 -10.69 -12.30 4.90
N ALA A 129 -11.74 -12.63 5.63
CA ALA A 129 -12.24 -11.70 6.62
C ALA A 129 -11.09 -11.36 7.57
N SER A 130 -10.98 -10.10 8.00
CA SER A 130 -10.02 -9.77 9.03
C SER A 130 -10.28 -10.67 10.24
N GLU A 131 -9.29 -11.46 10.63
CA GLU A 131 -9.30 -12.11 11.95
C GLU A 131 -9.04 -11.07 13.06
N ALA A 132 -9.06 -9.77 12.70
CA ALA A 132 -9.02 -8.73 13.70
C ALA A 132 -10.10 -9.06 14.72
N SER A 133 -9.67 -9.46 15.87
CA SER A 133 -10.50 -9.70 17.03
C SER A 133 -11.48 -8.55 17.15
N PRO A 134 -12.77 -8.78 17.42
CA PRO A 134 -13.68 -7.66 17.71
C PRO A 134 -12.95 -6.76 18.70
N ALA A 135 -13.00 -5.43 18.46
CA ALA A 135 -12.27 -4.48 19.30
C ALA A 135 -12.42 -4.90 20.76
N ALA A 136 -11.31 -5.29 21.37
CA ALA A 136 -11.32 -5.65 22.77
C ALA A 136 -11.87 -4.44 23.56
N PRO A 137 -12.58 -4.64 24.66
CA PRO A 137 -13.02 -3.53 25.48
C PRO A 137 -11.79 -2.71 25.89
N ARG A 138 -11.98 -1.41 26.05
CA ARG A 138 -10.91 -0.53 26.53
C ARG A 138 -10.27 -1.14 27.78
N PRO A 139 -8.93 -1.25 27.84
CA PRO A 139 -8.25 -1.80 29.00
C PRO A 139 -8.50 -1.00 30.28
N GLU A 140 -8.41 -1.64 31.42
CA GLU A 140 -8.48 -0.95 32.71
C GLU A 140 -7.19 -0.11 32.94
N GLY A 141 -7.32 0.95 33.72
CA GLY A 141 -6.21 1.84 34.04
C GLY A 141 -6.18 3.13 33.22
N GLY A 142 -5.12 3.89 33.34
CA GLY A 142 -4.90 5.15 32.66
C GLY A 142 -4.12 4.95 31.36
N ASN A 143 -4.43 5.74 30.33
CA ASN A 143 -3.61 5.83 29.13
C ASN A 143 -2.28 6.54 29.47
N VAL A 144 -1.19 5.79 29.60
CA VAL A 144 0.15 6.31 29.92
C VAL A 144 0.87 6.91 28.71
N ALA A 145 0.38 6.70 27.49
CA ALA A 145 0.91 7.27 26.26
C ALA A 145 0.31 8.64 25.92
N SER A 146 -0.61 9.18 26.74
CA SER A 146 -1.25 10.45 26.43
C SER A 146 -0.42 11.68 26.85
N LEU A 147 -0.58 12.80 26.15
CA LEU A 147 -0.02 14.10 26.56
C LEU A 147 -0.44 14.46 27.98
N ALA A 148 -1.68 14.13 28.38
CA ALA A 148 -2.20 14.40 29.71
C ALA A 148 -1.48 13.59 30.80
N ALA A 149 -0.97 12.40 30.50
CA ALA A 149 -0.15 11.59 31.39
C ALA A 149 1.33 12.01 31.39
N GLY A 150 1.73 13.01 30.59
CA GLY A 150 3.09 13.51 30.49
C GLY A 150 3.94 12.79 29.45
N ALA A 151 3.34 11.95 28.60
CA ALA A 151 4.03 11.41 27.44
C ALA A 151 4.31 12.50 26.40
N ARG A 152 5.28 12.27 25.52
CA ARG A 152 5.66 13.18 24.45
C ARG A 152 6.10 12.42 23.22
N ILE A 153 5.97 13.04 22.05
CA ILE A 153 6.54 12.50 20.81
C ILE A 153 8.06 12.66 20.85
N ALA A 154 8.76 11.53 20.87
CA ALA A 154 10.22 11.46 20.82
C ALA A 154 10.75 11.53 19.38
N GLY A 155 9.96 11.01 18.43
CA GLY A 155 10.29 11.05 17.01
C GLY A 155 9.08 10.70 16.14
N VAL A 156 9.14 11.04 14.87
CA VAL A 156 8.12 10.74 13.88
C VAL A 156 8.76 10.70 12.49
N SER A 157 8.28 9.82 11.62
CA SER A 157 8.78 9.71 10.24
C SER A 157 8.62 11.03 9.49
N SER A 158 7.43 11.61 9.53
CA SER A 158 7.16 12.96 9.05
C SER A 158 5.80 13.47 9.57
N ASN A 159 5.59 14.78 9.45
CA ASN A 159 4.27 15.41 9.60
C ASN A 159 3.80 15.98 8.26
N PHE A 160 2.50 15.93 8.00
CA PHE A 160 1.89 16.50 6.80
C PHE A 160 2.31 17.97 6.63
N GLY A 161 2.66 18.33 5.38
CA GLY A 161 3.10 19.69 5.06
C GLY A 161 4.45 20.09 5.66
N ALA A 162 5.23 19.13 6.21
CA ALA A 162 6.45 19.39 6.98
C ALA A 162 6.22 20.30 8.19
N GLY A 163 5.03 20.23 8.81
CA GLY A 163 4.69 20.91 10.05
C GLY A 163 5.43 20.32 11.25
N ASP A 164 5.40 21.02 12.37
CA ASP A 164 5.86 20.50 13.67
C ASP A 164 4.82 19.56 14.29
N ASN A 165 5.14 18.98 15.46
CA ASN A 165 4.26 18.04 16.13
C ASN A 165 2.96 18.68 16.65
N ASP A 166 2.90 19.99 16.82
CA ASP A 166 1.72 20.76 17.26
C ASP A 166 0.89 21.30 16.08
N SER A 167 1.27 21.00 14.84
CA SER A 167 0.50 21.43 13.66
C SER A 167 -0.84 20.70 13.56
N SER A 168 -1.75 21.19 12.69
CA SER A 168 -3.12 20.63 12.54
C SER A 168 -3.18 19.13 12.27
N PHE A 169 -2.12 18.57 11.71
CA PHE A 169 -1.95 17.14 11.45
C PHE A 169 -0.62 16.62 12.02
N GLY A 170 -0.12 17.28 13.07
CA GLY A 170 1.14 16.94 13.73
C GLY A 170 1.00 15.72 14.64
N ALA A 171 2.14 15.13 14.98
CA ALA A 171 2.20 13.86 15.70
C ALA A 171 1.55 13.91 17.11
N ASN A 172 1.48 15.08 17.76
CA ASN A 172 0.83 15.23 19.07
C ASN A 172 -0.67 14.90 19.02
N ASN A 173 -1.31 15.05 17.86
CA ASN A 173 -2.72 14.69 17.69
C ASN A 173 -3.00 13.19 17.85
N ALA A 174 -1.98 12.34 17.66
CA ALA A 174 -2.14 10.89 17.85
C ALA A 174 -2.16 10.46 19.33
N ILE A 175 -1.88 11.36 20.27
CA ILE A 175 -1.82 11.08 21.72
C ILE A 175 -2.52 12.16 22.57
N ASP A 176 -3.37 12.98 21.96
CA ASP A 176 -4.04 14.09 22.64
C ASP A 176 -5.36 13.69 23.33
N GLY A 177 -5.83 12.46 23.11
CA GLY A 177 -7.07 11.92 23.68
C GLY A 177 -8.33 12.39 22.95
N GLN A 178 -8.21 12.92 21.73
CA GLN A 178 -9.33 13.45 20.96
C GLN A 178 -9.56 12.69 19.66
N SER A 179 -10.72 12.12 19.49
CA SER A 179 -11.11 11.39 18.27
C SER A 179 -11.42 12.29 17.05
N THR A 180 -11.23 13.60 17.18
CA THR A 180 -11.52 14.59 16.13
C THR A 180 -10.24 15.20 15.53
N THR A 181 -9.11 14.86 16.06
CA THR A 181 -7.77 15.22 15.62
C THR A 181 -7.04 13.99 15.11
N GLU A 182 -6.01 14.15 14.31
CA GLU A 182 -5.23 13.04 13.80
C GLU A 182 -3.80 13.47 13.43
N TRP A 183 -2.85 12.57 13.62
CA TRP A 183 -1.56 12.67 12.98
C TRP A 183 -1.64 12.16 11.54
N SER A 184 -0.97 12.86 10.63
CA SER A 184 -0.82 12.49 9.24
C SER A 184 0.63 12.62 8.81
N SER A 185 1.21 11.55 8.27
CA SER A 185 2.51 11.61 7.62
C SER A 185 2.46 12.38 6.30
N LYS A 186 3.62 12.63 5.70
CA LYS A 186 3.76 13.30 4.40
C LYS A 186 3.89 12.28 3.25
N GLY A 187 3.02 11.28 3.22
CA GLY A 187 3.01 10.28 2.16
C GLY A 187 3.93 9.09 2.43
N ASP A 188 4.26 8.82 3.69
CA ASP A 188 5.24 7.81 4.07
C ASP A 188 4.75 6.36 3.84
N GLY A 189 3.41 6.15 3.74
CA GLY A 189 2.86 4.81 3.49
C GLY A 189 3.36 3.79 4.51
N ASP A 190 3.97 2.70 4.03
CA ASP A 190 4.52 1.63 4.89
C ASP A 190 5.78 2.08 5.66
N ASP A 191 6.43 3.18 5.28
CA ASP A 191 7.57 3.76 6.00
C ASP A 191 7.16 4.68 7.16
N ALA A 192 5.85 4.82 7.45
CA ALA A 192 5.36 5.68 8.52
C ALA A 192 5.66 5.09 9.91
N TRP A 193 6.16 5.93 10.80
CA TRP A 193 6.38 5.57 12.20
C TRP A 193 6.23 6.77 13.12
N ILE A 194 5.90 6.48 14.37
CA ILE A 194 5.80 7.44 15.46
C ILE A 194 6.39 6.84 16.74
N GLU A 195 7.20 7.61 17.46
CA GLU A 195 7.85 7.20 18.70
C GLU A 195 7.37 8.08 19.86
N ILE A 196 6.88 7.43 20.89
CA ILE A 196 6.29 8.05 22.07
C ILE A 196 7.21 7.75 23.27
N GLU A 197 7.71 8.79 23.94
CA GLU A 197 8.37 8.67 25.24
C GLU A 197 7.34 8.86 26.35
N LEU A 198 7.19 7.86 27.18
CA LEU A 198 6.32 7.87 28.37
C LEU A 198 6.94 8.72 29.48
N ALA A 199 6.14 9.17 30.44
CA ALA A 199 6.61 9.99 31.57
C ALA A 199 7.61 9.24 32.49
N GLY A 200 7.64 7.92 32.40
CA GLY A 200 8.52 7.03 33.17
C GLY A 200 8.62 5.67 32.49
N THR A 201 9.24 4.71 33.14
CA THR A 201 9.21 3.30 32.73
C THR A 201 7.93 2.66 33.25
N TYR A 202 7.24 1.90 32.40
CA TYR A 202 5.95 1.27 32.71
C TYR A 202 5.97 -0.21 32.33
N ASP A 203 5.28 -1.01 33.14
CA ASP A 203 4.89 -2.37 32.77
C ASP A 203 3.59 -2.28 31.97
N VAL A 204 3.70 -2.35 30.65
CA VAL A 204 2.60 -2.16 29.71
C VAL A 204 1.90 -3.49 29.49
N HIS A 205 0.58 -3.53 29.69
CA HIS A 205 -0.25 -4.73 29.52
C HIS A 205 -1.23 -4.65 28.34
N ALA A 206 -1.42 -3.47 27.75
CA ALA A 206 -2.20 -3.30 26.54
C ALA A 206 -1.79 -2.06 25.76
N ILE A 207 -1.98 -2.10 24.45
CA ILE A 207 -1.84 -0.96 23.55
C ILE A 207 -3.13 -0.77 22.77
N GLY A 208 -3.39 0.47 22.34
CA GLY A 208 -4.50 0.84 21.47
C GLY A 208 -4.00 1.58 20.24
N PHE A 209 -4.59 1.29 19.09
CA PHE A 209 -4.28 1.99 17.85
C PHE A 209 -5.54 2.25 17.04
N TRP A 210 -5.76 3.50 16.66
CA TRP A 210 -6.80 3.92 15.75
C TRP A 210 -6.15 4.53 14.52
N THR A 211 -6.13 3.77 13.42
CA THR A 211 -5.61 4.28 12.15
C THR A 211 -6.50 5.39 11.58
N ARG A 212 -5.90 6.39 10.96
CA ARG A 212 -6.67 7.38 10.19
C ARG A 212 -7.10 6.82 8.84
N LYS A 213 -8.07 7.48 8.20
CA LYS A 213 -8.54 7.18 6.86
C LYS A 213 -9.01 8.46 6.17
N MET A 214 -8.60 8.65 4.92
CA MET A 214 -9.10 9.76 4.10
C MET A 214 -10.45 9.44 3.46
N PRO A 215 -11.25 10.46 3.06
CA PRO A 215 -12.57 10.24 2.42
C PRO A 215 -12.52 9.42 1.11
N ASN A 216 -11.36 9.29 0.47
CA ASN A 216 -11.13 8.47 -0.72
C ASN A 216 -10.62 7.06 -0.39
N ASP A 217 -10.79 6.61 0.84
CA ASP A 217 -10.39 5.31 1.38
C ASP A 217 -8.86 5.04 1.35
N THR A 218 -8.02 6.06 1.24
CA THR A 218 -6.56 5.96 1.34
C THR A 218 -6.04 6.35 2.73
N ALA A 219 -4.73 6.21 2.93
CA ALA A 219 -4.00 6.60 4.14
C ALA A 219 -4.28 5.75 5.39
N GLN A 220 -4.81 4.55 5.21
CA GLN A 220 -5.11 3.62 6.29
C GLN A 220 -3.91 2.68 6.52
N ILE A 221 -3.56 2.47 7.79
CA ILE A 221 -2.65 1.41 8.23
C ILE A 221 -3.50 0.17 8.51
N PHE A 222 -3.14 -0.97 7.93
CA PHE A 222 -3.81 -2.25 8.13
C PHE A 222 -3.12 -3.11 9.17
N SER A 223 -1.82 -2.96 9.32
CA SER A 223 -1.06 -3.63 10.40
C SER A 223 0.14 -2.80 10.81
N PHE A 224 0.56 -2.96 12.07
CA PHE A 224 1.67 -2.24 12.64
C PHE A 224 2.44 -3.12 13.64
N THR A 225 3.68 -2.74 13.94
CA THR A 225 4.48 -3.30 15.04
C THR A 225 4.76 -2.24 16.09
N VAL A 226 5.10 -2.69 17.30
CA VAL A 226 5.60 -1.84 18.39
C VAL A 226 7.00 -2.29 18.75
N ILE A 227 7.94 -1.35 18.83
CA ILE A 227 9.32 -1.57 19.22
C ILE A 227 9.56 -0.83 20.53
N THR A 228 10.09 -1.53 21.53
CA THR A 228 10.44 -0.96 22.84
C THR A 228 11.84 -0.33 22.81
N ASP A 229 12.18 0.45 23.84
CA ASP A 229 13.54 1.01 24.02
C ASP A 229 14.64 -0.06 24.19
N GLU A 230 14.30 -1.28 24.55
CA GLU A 230 15.22 -2.43 24.57
C GLU A 230 15.39 -3.08 23.18
N GLY A 231 14.64 -2.63 22.17
CA GLY A 231 14.68 -3.14 20.80
C GLY A 231 13.83 -4.39 20.58
N GLU A 232 12.97 -4.77 21.54
CA GLU A 232 12.01 -5.84 21.34
C GLU A 232 10.90 -5.39 20.40
N THR A 233 10.53 -6.26 19.46
CA THR A 233 9.47 -6.01 18.49
C THR A 233 8.26 -6.89 18.78
N HIS A 234 7.10 -6.29 18.95
CA HIS A 234 5.82 -6.94 19.20
C HIS A 234 4.88 -6.75 18.01
N GLY A 235 4.08 -7.75 17.69
CA GLY A 235 3.19 -7.75 16.53
C GLY A 235 3.71 -8.64 15.39
N PRO A 236 3.27 -8.46 14.12
CA PRO A 236 2.37 -7.37 13.73
C PRO A 236 0.97 -7.50 14.33
N PHE A 237 0.32 -6.35 14.56
CA PHE A 237 -1.05 -6.24 15.03
C PHE A 237 -1.93 -5.76 13.86
N ASP A 238 -2.99 -6.50 13.57
CA ASP A 238 -3.90 -6.22 12.46
C ASP A 238 -5.06 -5.33 12.89
N LEU A 239 -5.38 -4.33 12.05
CA LEU A 239 -6.49 -3.41 12.23
C LEU A 239 -7.59 -3.75 11.23
N ALA A 240 -8.80 -4.06 11.71
CA ALA A 240 -9.91 -4.46 10.86
C ALA A 240 -10.41 -3.31 9.98
N ASP A 241 -10.47 -2.10 10.53
CA ASP A 241 -10.93 -0.90 9.84
C ASP A 241 -10.38 0.37 10.52
N ALA A 242 -10.83 1.53 10.06
CA ALA A 242 -10.48 2.83 10.62
C ALA A 242 -11.65 3.49 11.38
N ASN A 243 -12.63 2.72 11.84
CA ASN A 243 -13.84 3.28 12.44
C ASN A 243 -13.72 3.47 13.95
N GLN A 244 -12.73 2.82 14.57
CA GLN A 244 -12.55 2.82 16.02
C GLN A 244 -11.11 2.51 16.40
N ILE A 245 -10.80 2.67 17.69
CA ILE A 245 -9.55 2.18 18.27
C ILE A 245 -9.64 0.66 18.50
N TYR A 246 -8.56 -0.04 18.19
CA TYR A 246 -8.38 -1.46 18.45
C TYR A 246 -7.37 -1.65 19.57
N TYR A 247 -7.70 -2.48 20.56
CA TYR A 247 -6.87 -2.77 21.71
C TYR A 247 -6.25 -4.16 21.59
N PHE A 248 -4.97 -4.25 21.93
CA PHE A 248 -4.19 -5.48 21.86
C PHE A 248 -3.55 -5.75 23.22
N PRO A 249 -3.74 -6.94 23.80
CA PRO A 249 -3.01 -7.33 24.99
C PRO A 249 -1.53 -7.53 24.66
N VAL A 250 -0.68 -7.00 25.50
CA VAL A 250 0.78 -7.11 25.41
C VAL A 250 1.35 -7.26 26.81
N GLU A 251 2.60 -7.69 26.93
CA GLU A 251 3.32 -7.71 28.20
C GLU A 251 4.77 -7.34 27.93
N PHE A 252 5.16 -6.11 28.29
CA PHE A 252 6.54 -5.65 28.23
C PHE A 252 6.76 -4.45 29.15
N THR A 253 8.01 -4.24 29.57
CA THR A 253 8.43 -3.03 30.28
C THR A 253 9.07 -2.07 29.30
N ALA A 254 8.64 -0.81 29.28
CA ALA A 254 9.21 0.18 28.37
C ALA A 254 9.08 1.62 28.88
N ARG A 255 9.97 2.46 28.43
CA ARG A 255 9.89 3.91 28.54
C ARG A 255 9.59 4.58 27.19
N THR A 256 9.99 3.94 26.10
CA THR A 256 9.75 4.46 24.75
C THR A 256 9.06 3.38 23.93
N LEU A 257 8.03 3.78 23.19
CA LEU A 257 7.25 2.92 22.30
C LEU A 257 7.31 3.50 20.90
N ARG A 258 7.82 2.73 19.95
CA ARG A 258 7.84 3.11 18.56
C ARG A 258 6.86 2.24 17.77
N PHE A 259 5.85 2.86 17.22
CA PHE A 259 4.84 2.24 16.35
C PHE A 259 5.27 2.41 14.90
N GLU A 260 5.42 1.30 14.17
CA GLU A 260 5.80 1.29 12.76
C GLU A 260 4.72 0.63 11.91
N ALA A 261 4.34 1.27 10.82
CA ALA A 261 3.43 0.67 9.85
C ALA A 261 4.11 -0.53 9.17
N VAL A 262 3.37 -1.62 8.99
CA VAL A 262 3.83 -2.83 8.28
C VAL A 262 3.11 -2.97 6.95
N SER A 263 1.81 -2.67 6.93
CA SER A 263 0.98 -2.74 5.72
C SER A 263 -0.01 -1.59 5.70
N THR A 264 -0.10 -0.90 4.57
CA THR A 264 -0.99 0.26 4.37
C THR A 264 -1.60 0.25 2.97
N ASN A 265 -2.61 1.10 2.75
CA ASN A 265 -3.04 1.42 1.40
C ASN A 265 -2.39 2.70 0.85
N THR A 266 -1.18 2.99 1.29
CA THR A 266 -0.33 4.10 0.86
C THR A 266 -0.85 5.50 1.24
N GLY A 267 -0.12 6.55 0.80
CA GLY A 267 -0.51 7.94 1.02
C GLY A 267 -0.08 8.48 2.38
N ASN A 268 -0.84 9.45 2.87
CA ASN A 268 -0.54 10.17 4.11
C ASN A 268 -1.02 9.38 5.33
N THR A 269 -0.49 8.18 5.53
CA THR A 269 -0.80 7.30 6.67
C THR A 269 -0.55 7.97 8.01
N GLY A 270 -1.18 7.47 9.05
CA GLY A 270 -1.05 8.03 10.40
C GLY A 270 -2.09 7.44 11.36
N ALA A 271 -2.34 8.14 12.45
CA ALA A 271 -3.23 7.68 13.50
C ALA A 271 -4.18 8.80 13.99
N VAL A 272 -5.41 8.41 14.30
CA VAL A 272 -6.35 9.25 15.06
C VAL A 272 -5.95 9.24 16.52
N GLU A 273 -5.67 8.04 17.10
CA GLU A 273 -5.28 7.91 18.50
C GLU A 273 -4.38 6.68 18.69
N ILE A 274 -3.38 6.82 19.57
CA ILE A 274 -2.50 5.76 20.06
C ILE A 274 -2.54 5.79 21.58
N GLU A 275 -2.79 4.63 22.18
CA GLU A 275 -2.89 4.49 23.63
C GLU A 275 -1.97 3.37 24.13
N ALA A 276 -1.52 3.48 25.36
CA ALA A 276 -0.85 2.40 26.09
C ALA A 276 -1.36 2.39 27.54
N TYR A 277 -1.54 1.18 28.07
CA TYR A 277 -2.06 0.96 29.43
C TYR A 277 -1.06 0.15 30.20
N GLY A 278 -0.69 0.65 31.37
CA GLY A 278 0.33 0.04 32.21
C GLY A 278 0.43 0.70 33.58
N GLU A 279 1.22 0.08 34.43
CA GLU A 279 1.55 0.58 35.76
C GLU A 279 3.02 1.04 35.80
N ALA A 280 3.33 2.00 36.66
CA ALA A 280 4.72 2.46 36.80
C ALA A 280 5.59 1.27 37.26
N HIS A 281 6.68 1.04 36.54
CA HIS A 281 7.67 0.05 36.89
C HIS A 281 8.44 0.50 38.13
N GLU A 282 8.51 -0.37 39.18
CA GLU A 282 9.17 -0.08 40.47
C GLU A 282 10.70 -0.21 40.44
#